data_1422b27bb86956bfcb94f53865b266cd
#
_entry.id   1422b27bb86956bfcb94f53865b266cd
#
_cell.length_a   1.000
_cell.length_b   1.000
_cell.length_c   1.000
_cell.angle_alpha   90.00
_cell.angle_beta   90.00
_cell.angle_gamma   90.00
#
_symmetry.space_group_name_H-M   'P 1'
#
loop_
_entity.id
_entity.type
_entity.pdbx_description
1 polymer ?
#
loop_
_entity_poly.entity_id
_entity_poly.type
_entity_poly.pdbx_seq_one_letter_code
_entity_poly.pdbx_strand_id
1 'polypeptide(L)'
;MRAIKLFRDESGQLILPFATLLTVVVLFAGLSLDAGILYITKARLSNAVDSACMTAVKNLYQGQSTAAAVATNVFNANFGNNAPTPAVTFPTDAYGNQEVNVTATANVTTLFIGILSRFKVLPVNATATATRGNLVMTVVLDRSGSMCGGTNKCDPGVTGDNGGVALQSAVPAFVGDFDNTTDQVGMVSFSSNASIDVPIGYNFITNIDNAVAAMKFTGGTFGTGAGTGSLLSTTQGPPMSLAKLQNDSITGQPGQNIVRVVVYVTDGLMNTIQDNFACPSTTLINYGGHDSGSQVDMFDPGAGTDWGHYTSGTGFPYDTKGDICKSSKGQIVTKFPSQQSGTQVAFSQSAVTTEAQYRAIQTAISMRTESPIPTFVFTIGVGSGLTSSTQAFLAQLANDPSYSTYITGQPAGLFFYIPNCPSTACTTDVQQAFQTIAAKVMLRLTQ
;
A
#
# COMPACT_ATOMS: atom_id res chain seq x y z
N MET A 1 -83.58 -66.92 -6.59
CA MET A 1 -83.14 -65.59 -6.34
C MET A 1 -81.77 -65.60 -5.58
N ARG A 2 -80.72 -65.70 -6.32
CA ARG A 2 -79.31 -65.57 -5.80
C ARG A 2 -78.60 -64.61 -6.71
N ALA A 3 -78.82 -63.36 -6.52
CA ALA A 3 -78.03 -62.27 -7.09
C ALA A 3 -77.84 -61.23 -6.01
N ILE A 4 -76.67 -60.57 -6.05
CA ILE A 4 -76.29 -59.42 -5.24
C ILE A 4 -75.72 -59.79 -3.84
N LYS A 5 -74.54 -60.46 -3.84
CA LYS A 5 -73.59 -60.43 -2.73
C LYS A 5 -72.16 -60.09 -3.21
N LEU A 6 -72.05 -59.47 -4.37
CA LEU A 6 -70.73 -59.22 -5.02
C LEU A 6 -70.17 -57.82 -4.79
N PHE A 7 -70.81 -56.99 -3.95
CA PHE A 7 -70.38 -55.65 -3.73
C PHE A 7 -70.14 -55.23 -2.24
N ARG A 8 -69.73 -56.20 -1.40
CA ARG A 8 -69.39 -55.92 -0.02
C ARG A 8 -68.09 -56.60 0.38
N ASP A 9 -67.11 -56.51 -0.46
CA ASP A 9 -65.72 -56.76 -0.03
C ASP A 9 -65.05 -55.44 0.20
N GLU A 10 -65.05 -55.00 1.47
CA GLU A 10 -64.46 -53.71 1.90
C GLU A 10 -62.95 -53.70 1.87
N SER A 11 -62.30 -54.84 1.58
CA SER A 11 -60.85 -55.03 1.52
C SER A 11 -60.16 -54.22 0.40
N GLY A 12 -60.91 -53.77 -0.62
CA GLY A 12 -60.36 -52.93 -1.71
C GLY A 12 -60.50 -51.42 -1.52
N GLN A 13 -61.30 -50.96 -0.55
CA GLN A 13 -61.55 -49.50 -0.39
C GLN A 13 -60.38 -48.72 0.09
N LEU A 14 -59.39 -49.33 0.74
CA LEU A 14 -58.14 -48.62 1.24
C LEU A 14 -57.09 -48.47 0.13
N ILE A 15 -57.19 -49.25 -0.96
CA ILE A 15 -56.19 -49.16 -2.06
C ILE A 15 -56.22 -47.78 -2.78
N LEU A 16 -57.43 -47.26 -3.01
CA LEU A 16 -57.65 -46.06 -3.77
C LEU A 16 -57.08 -44.80 -2.99
N PRO A 17 -57.44 -44.57 -1.72
CA PRO A 17 -56.87 -43.48 -0.95
C PRO A 17 -55.37 -43.66 -0.70
N PHE A 18 -54.90 -44.91 -0.53
CA PHE A 18 -53.45 -45.18 -0.40
C PHE A 18 -52.70 -44.88 -1.70
N ALA A 19 -53.21 -45.27 -2.87
CA ALA A 19 -52.58 -44.95 -4.15
C ALA A 19 -52.51 -43.43 -4.41
N THR A 20 -53.60 -42.71 -4.08
CA THR A 20 -53.62 -41.25 -4.22
C THR A 20 -52.61 -40.53 -3.24
N LEU A 21 -52.58 -40.98 -1.98
CA LEU A 21 -51.65 -40.50 -1.00
C LEU A 21 -50.19 -40.78 -1.42
N LEU A 22 -49.90 -42.00 -1.88
CA LEU A 22 -48.56 -42.37 -2.34
C LEU A 22 -48.12 -41.49 -3.53
N THR A 23 -49.02 -41.24 -4.48
CA THR A 23 -48.73 -40.35 -5.61
C THR A 23 -48.37 -38.93 -5.15
N VAL A 24 -49.12 -38.38 -4.19
CA VAL A 24 -48.84 -37.04 -3.60
C VAL A 24 -47.50 -37.05 -2.91
N VAL A 25 -47.17 -38.05 -2.10
CA VAL A 25 -45.87 -38.16 -1.41
C VAL A 25 -44.72 -38.24 -2.40
N VAL A 26 -44.85 -39.04 -3.47
CA VAL A 26 -43.82 -39.15 -4.52
C VAL A 26 -43.62 -37.81 -5.27
N LEU A 27 -44.71 -37.09 -5.56
CA LEU A 27 -44.61 -35.77 -6.19
C LEU A 27 -43.90 -34.75 -5.31
N PHE A 28 -44.21 -34.70 -4.01
CA PHE A 28 -43.50 -33.79 -3.07
C PHE A 28 -42.04 -34.19 -2.89
N ALA A 29 -41.73 -35.48 -2.79
CA ALA A 29 -40.35 -35.96 -2.71
C ALA A 29 -39.56 -35.59 -3.97
N GLY A 30 -40.15 -35.76 -5.16
CA GLY A 30 -39.55 -35.38 -6.42
C GLY A 30 -39.33 -33.90 -6.57
N LEU A 31 -40.30 -33.06 -6.17
CA LEU A 31 -40.17 -31.63 -6.16
C LEU A 31 -39.05 -31.16 -5.21
N SER A 32 -38.92 -31.82 -4.05
CA SER A 32 -37.84 -31.51 -3.09
C SER A 32 -36.48 -31.85 -3.65
N LEU A 33 -36.31 -32.91 -4.41
CA LEU A 33 -35.07 -33.26 -5.10
C LEU A 33 -34.70 -32.25 -6.17
N ASP A 34 -35.65 -31.86 -7.03
CA ASP A 34 -35.41 -30.84 -8.06
C ASP A 34 -35.05 -29.50 -7.42
N ALA A 35 -35.73 -29.08 -6.35
CA ALA A 35 -35.40 -27.86 -5.59
C ALA A 35 -34.01 -27.94 -4.96
N GLY A 36 -33.62 -29.10 -4.43
CA GLY A 36 -32.28 -29.34 -3.87
C GLY A 36 -31.17 -29.18 -4.92
N ILE A 37 -31.38 -29.78 -6.12
CA ILE A 37 -30.43 -29.67 -7.24
C ILE A 37 -30.28 -28.20 -7.70
N LEU A 38 -31.41 -27.50 -7.85
CA LEU A 38 -31.40 -26.07 -8.21
C LEU A 38 -30.66 -25.22 -7.17
N TYR A 39 -30.89 -25.47 -5.88
CA TYR A 39 -30.22 -24.75 -4.79
C TYR A 39 -28.71 -24.99 -4.76
N ILE A 40 -28.29 -26.26 -4.89
CA ILE A 40 -26.86 -26.60 -4.94
C ILE A 40 -26.19 -25.96 -6.15
N THR A 41 -26.85 -26.00 -7.32
CA THR A 41 -26.34 -25.39 -8.54
C THR A 41 -26.24 -23.86 -8.38
N LYS A 42 -27.26 -23.22 -7.77
CA LYS A 42 -27.22 -21.77 -7.47
C LYS A 42 -26.08 -21.41 -6.54
N ALA A 43 -25.86 -22.17 -5.46
CA ALA A 43 -24.78 -21.93 -4.52
C ALA A 43 -23.39 -22.05 -5.19
N ARG A 44 -23.18 -23.11 -5.98
CA ARG A 44 -21.94 -23.29 -6.76
C ARG A 44 -21.73 -22.17 -7.77
N LEU A 45 -22.78 -21.79 -8.49
CA LEU A 45 -22.71 -20.74 -9.49
C LEU A 45 -22.38 -19.38 -8.84
N SER A 46 -23.02 -19.05 -7.71
CA SER A 46 -22.73 -17.83 -6.97
C SER A 46 -21.27 -17.79 -6.49
N ASN A 47 -20.78 -18.86 -5.85
CA ASN A 47 -19.39 -18.93 -5.39
C ASN A 47 -18.38 -18.81 -6.55
N ALA A 48 -18.68 -19.41 -7.71
CA ALA A 48 -17.82 -19.34 -8.89
C ALA A 48 -17.79 -17.93 -9.48
N VAL A 49 -18.94 -17.25 -9.57
CA VAL A 49 -19.08 -15.89 -10.06
C VAL A 49 -18.39 -14.91 -9.11
N ASP A 50 -18.60 -15.04 -7.80
CA ASP A 50 -17.96 -14.18 -6.79
C ASP A 50 -16.43 -14.30 -6.84
N SER A 51 -15.92 -15.55 -6.87
CA SER A 51 -14.47 -15.81 -6.96
C SER A 51 -13.86 -15.26 -8.25
N ALA A 52 -14.55 -15.41 -9.38
CA ALA A 52 -14.14 -14.89 -10.66
C ALA A 52 -14.11 -13.35 -10.67
N CYS A 53 -15.15 -12.71 -10.12
CA CYS A 53 -15.26 -11.27 -10.03
C CYS A 53 -14.14 -10.66 -9.18
N MET A 54 -13.91 -11.22 -7.98
CA MET A 54 -12.82 -10.76 -7.10
C MET A 54 -11.44 -10.96 -7.73
N THR A 55 -11.26 -12.04 -8.49
CA THR A 55 -9.98 -12.26 -9.18
C THR A 55 -9.79 -11.32 -10.37
N ALA A 56 -10.85 -11.04 -11.12
CA ALA A 56 -10.80 -10.08 -12.22
C ALA A 56 -10.42 -8.68 -11.75
N VAL A 57 -11.03 -8.19 -10.65
CA VAL A 57 -10.73 -6.88 -10.07
C VAL A 57 -9.27 -6.78 -9.65
N LYS A 58 -8.72 -7.84 -9.03
CA LYS A 58 -7.30 -7.87 -8.63
C LYS A 58 -6.33 -7.83 -9.80
N ASN A 59 -6.71 -8.35 -10.95
CA ASN A 59 -5.87 -8.42 -12.15
C ASN A 59 -6.18 -7.31 -13.17
N LEU A 60 -7.03 -6.35 -12.82
CA LEU A 60 -7.47 -5.31 -13.75
C LEU A 60 -6.32 -4.40 -14.20
N TYR A 61 -5.31 -4.20 -13.36
CA TYR A 61 -4.08 -3.46 -13.69
C TYR A 61 -3.30 -4.05 -14.88
N GLN A 62 -3.47 -5.36 -15.16
CA GLN A 62 -2.86 -6.04 -16.32
C GLN A 62 -3.69 -5.86 -17.61
N GLY A 63 -4.76 -5.10 -17.55
CA GLY A 63 -5.69 -4.86 -18.64
C GLY A 63 -6.91 -5.77 -18.63
N GLN A 64 -8.00 -5.25 -19.19
CA GLN A 64 -9.32 -5.91 -19.18
C GLN A 64 -9.33 -7.31 -19.82
N SER A 65 -8.53 -7.52 -20.89
CA SER A 65 -8.44 -8.83 -21.54
C SER A 65 -7.83 -9.90 -20.64
N THR A 66 -6.75 -9.55 -19.93
CA THR A 66 -6.09 -10.44 -18.97
C THR A 66 -7.01 -10.72 -17.79
N ALA A 67 -7.64 -9.68 -17.23
CA ALA A 67 -8.60 -9.82 -16.14
C ALA A 67 -9.77 -10.75 -16.51
N ALA A 68 -10.34 -10.61 -17.72
CA ALA A 68 -11.41 -11.48 -18.21
C ALA A 68 -10.96 -12.95 -18.37
N ALA A 69 -9.76 -13.17 -18.90
CA ALA A 69 -9.20 -14.51 -19.07
C ALA A 69 -8.98 -15.20 -17.71
N VAL A 70 -8.38 -14.51 -16.75
CA VAL A 70 -8.16 -15.04 -15.39
C VAL A 70 -9.49 -15.29 -14.69
N ALA A 71 -10.47 -14.38 -14.80
CA ALA A 71 -11.81 -14.58 -14.26
C ALA A 71 -12.47 -15.85 -14.80
N THR A 72 -12.41 -16.06 -16.12
CA THR A 72 -12.98 -17.23 -16.77
C THR A 72 -12.31 -18.52 -16.27
N ASN A 73 -10.99 -18.53 -16.11
CA ASN A 73 -10.26 -19.68 -15.60
C ASN A 73 -10.66 -20.01 -14.14
N VAL A 74 -10.75 -18.99 -13.30
CA VAL A 74 -11.17 -19.16 -11.89
C VAL A 74 -12.62 -19.61 -11.78
N PHE A 75 -13.51 -19.04 -12.61
CA PHE A 75 -14.89 -19.46 -12.68
C PHE A 75 -15.00 -20.96 -13.02
N ASN A 76 -14.32 -21.40 -14.08
CA ASN A 76 -14.33 -22.80 -14.53
C ASN A 76 -13.78 -23.75 -13.45
N ALA A 77 -12.71 -23.35 -12.76
CA ALA A 77 -12.11 -24.14 -11.68
C ALA A 77 -13.07 -24.30 -10.48
N ASN A 78 -13.82 -23.26 -10.12
CA ASN A 78 -14.75 -23.29 -8.98
C ASN A 78 -16.10 -23.93 -9.31
N PHE A 79 -16.63 -23.74 -10.51
CA PHE A 79 -17.90 -24.37 -10.91
C PHE A 79 -17.71 -25.85 -11.20
N GLY A 80 -16.62 -26.24 -11.84
CA GLY A 80 -16.28 -27.61 -12.18
C GLY A 80 -16.78 -28.03 -13.57
N ASN A 81 -17.09 -29.35 -13.73
CA ASN A 81 -17.48 -29.91 -15.01
C ASN A 81 -18.75 -29.25 -15.57
N ASN A 82 -18.79 -29.07 -16.88
CA ASN A 82 -19.88 -28.43 -17.62
C ASN A 82 -20.14 -26.96 -17.18
N ALA A 83 -19.10 -26.23 -16.84
CA ALA A 83 -19.22 -24.84 -16.51
C ALA A 83 -19.80 -24.02 -17.69
N PRO A 84 -20.82 -23.18 -17.47
CA PRO A 84 -21.28 -22.26 -18.49
C PRO A 84 -20.23 -21.20 -18.73
N THR A 85 -20.21 -20.57 -19.90
CA THR A 85 -19.30 -19.45 -20.18
C THR A 85 -19.75 -18.22 -19.39
N PRO A 86 -18.92 -17.65 -18.49
CA PRO A 86 -19.26 -16.41 -17.80
C PRO A 86 -19.13 -15.22 -18.76
N ALA A 87 -19.99 -14.23 -18.62
CA ALA A 87 -19.84 -12.93 -19.24
C ALA A 87 -19.13 -12.00 -18.25
N VAL A 88 -17.98 -11.45 -18.65
CA VAL A 88 -17.19 -10.51 -17.85
C VAL A 88 -17.23 -9.15 -18.53
N THR A 89 -17.66 -8.12 -17.80
CA THR A 89 -17.74 -6.74 -18.31
C THR A 89 -17.08 -5.78 -17.33
N PHE A 90 -16.62 -4.64 -17.82
CA PHE A 90 -15.84 -3.66 -17.10
C PHE A 90 -16.50 -2.28 -17.18
N PRO A 91 -17.66 -2.07 -16.53
CA PRO A 91 -18.29 -0.77 -16.47
C PRO A 91 -17.51 0.20 -15.58
N THR A 92 -17.81 1.48 -15.71
CA THR A 92 -17.40 2.53 -14.79
C THR A 92 -18.65 3.03 -14.08
N ASP A 93 -18.59 3.19 -12.75
CA ASP A 93 -19.72 3.70 -11.98
C ASP A 93 -19.93 5.21 -12.20
N ALA A 94 -20.96 5.77 -11.57
CA ALA A 94 -21.29 7.20 -11.68
C ALA A 94 -20.22 8.13 -11.07
N TYR A 95 -19.32 7.59 -10.25
CA TYR A 95 -18.24 8.31 -9.57
C TYR A 95 -16.88 8.14 -10.23
N GLY A 96 -16.80 7.38 -11.34
CA GLY A 96 -15.56 7.11 -12.05
C GLY A 96 -14.75 5.94 -11.53
N ASN A 97 -15.30 5.13 -10.60
CA ASN A 97 -14.63 3.91 -10.14
C ASN A 97 -14.76 2.81 -11.21
N GLN A 98 -13.70 2.05 -11.39
CA GLN A 98 -13.75 0.88 -12.27
C GLN A 98 -14.48 -0.27 -11.59
N GLU A 99 -15.42 -0.88 -12.30
CA GLU A 99 -16.16 -2.04 -11.84
C GLU A 99 -15.85 -3.26 -12.69
N VAL A 100 -15.94 -4.42 -12.09
CA VAL A 100 -16.01 -5.70 -12.79
C VAL A 100 -17.36 -6.33 -12.49
N ASN A 101 -18.09 -6.67 -13.53
CA ASN A 101 -19.33 -7.40 -13.42
C ASN A 101 -19.17 -8.77 -14.09
N VAL A 102 -19.43 -9.83 -13.34
CA VAL A 102 -19.40 -11.22 -13.82
C VAL A 102 -20.79 -11.80 -13.71
N THR A 103 -21.33 -12.30 -14.82
CA THR A 103 -22.63 -12.96 -14.88
C THR A 103 -22.50 -14.35 -15.50
N ALA A 104 -23.25 -15.30 -14.99
CA ALA A 104 -23.31 -16.62 -15.59
C ALA A 104 -24.70 -17.25 -15.41
N THR A 105 -25.09 -18.13 -16.37
CA THR A 105 -26.35 -18.85 -16.37
C THR A 105 -26.08 -20.35 -16.54
N ALA A 106 -26.44 -21.14 -15.54
CA ALA A 106 -26.40 -22.60 -15.63
C ALA A 106 -27.79 -23.13 -15.93
N ASN A 107 -27.87 -23.99 -16.94
CA ASN A 107 -29.14 -24.70 -17.31
C ASN A 107 -29.21 -26.01 -16.56
N VAL A 108 -30.18 -26.15 -15.66
CA VAL A 108 -30.39 -27.34 -14.82
C VAL A 108 -31.53 -28.17 -15.37
N THR A 109 -31.22 -29.42 -15.71
CA THR A 109 -32.26 -30.40 -16.09
C THR A 109 -32.96 -30.91 -14.83
N THR A 110 -34.26 -30.74 -14.78
CA THR A 110 -35.11 -31.22 -13.70
C THR A 110 -35.58 -32.65 -13.97
N LEU A 111 -35.78 -33.43 -12.92
CA LEU A 111 -36.18 -34.82 -13.01
C LEU A 111 -37.70 -34.96 -12.94
N PHE A 112 -38.32 -34.40 -11.93
CA PHE A 112 -39.75 -34.57 -11.63
C PHE A 112 -40.61 -33.43 -12.20
N ILE A 113 -40.18 -32.18 -12.04
CA ILE A 113 -40.87 -31.03 -12.66
C ILE A 113 -40.77 -31.10 -14.19
N GLY A 114 -39.72 -31.71 -14.73
CA GLY A 114 -39.52 -31.95 -16.16
C GLY A 114 -40.56 -32.85 -16.83
N ILE A 115 -41.36 -33.60 -16.06
CA ILE A 115 -42.56 -34.35 -16.56
C ILE A 115 -43.53 -33.34 -17.20
N LEU A 116 -43.62 -32.13 -16.66
CA LEU A 116 -44.27 -31.00 -17.32
C LEU A 116 -43.28 -30.45 -18.34
N SER A 117 -43.39 -30.80 -19.60
CA SER A 117 -42.45 -30.52 -20.69
C SER A 117 -41.94 -29.09 -20.75
N ARG A 118 -42.71 -28.11 -20.21
CA ARG A 118 -42.37 -26.68 -20.11
C ARG A 118 -41.23 -26.38 -19.11
N PHE A 119 -40.99 -27.25 -18.12
CA PHE A 119 -40.00 -27.02 -17.04
C PHE A 119 -38.89 -28.07 -17.05
N LYS A 120 -38.63 -28.69 -18.20
CA LYS A 120 -37.59 -29.71 -18.37
C LYS A 120 -36.16 -29.15 -18.08
N VAL A 121 -35.92 -27.89 -18.40
CA VAL A 121 -34.69 -27.20 -18.14
C VAL A 121 -35.01 -25.85 -17.49
N LEU A 122 -34.41 -25.59 -16.34
CA LEU A 122 -34.59 -24.34 -15.63
C LEU A 122 -33.24 -23.57 -15.59
N PRO A 123 -33.19 -22.27 -16.02
CA PRO A 123 -32.02 -21.47 -15.93
C PRO A 123 -31.78 -20.95 -14.48
N VAL A 124 -30.57 -21.12 -14.00
CA VAL A 124 -30.10 -20.57 -12.72
C VAL A 124 -29.09 -19.51 -13.03
N ASN A 125 -29.35 -18.28 -12.61
CA ASN A 125 -28.49 -17.11 -12.86
C ASN A 125 -27.73 -16.73 -11.61
N ALA A 126 -26.48 -16.26 -11.76
CA ALA A 126 -25.73 -15.57 -10.72
C ALA A 126 -25.02 -14.36 -11.33
N THR A 127 -24.88 -13.32 -10.51
CA THR A 127 -24.19 -12.07 -10.87
C THR A 127 -23.40 -11.62 -9.65
N ALA A 128 -22.18 -11.18 -9.88
CA ALA A 128 -21.37 -10.47 -8.89
C ALA A 128 -20.81 -9.21 -9.52
N THR A 129 -20.72 -8.16 -8.71
CA THR A 129 -20.06 -6.91 -9.07
C THR A 129 -19.05 -6.59 -8.00
N ALA A 130 -17.85 -6.19 -8.41
CA ALA A 130 -16.81 -5.71 -7.51
C ALA A 130 -16.25 -4.40 -8.05
N THR A 131 -16.01 -3.45 -7.17
CA THR A 131 -15.48 -2.13 -7.50
C THR A 131 -14.02 -2.08 -7.12
N ARG A 132 -13.19 -1.52 -8.00
CA ARG A 132 -11.80 -1.23 -7.71
C ARG A 132 -11.68 0.23 -7.31
N GLY A 133 -11.10 0.48 -6.12
CA GLY A 133 -10.70 1.81 -5.71
C GLY A 133 -9.49 2.30 -6.51
N ASN A 134 -9.29 3.62 -6.55
CA ASN A 134 -8.13 4.26 -7.13
C ASN A 134 -7.03 4.39 -6.09
N LEU A 135 -5.80 4.03 -6.45
CA LEU A 135 -4.64 4.18 -5.58
C LEU A 135 -4.07 5.59 -5.67
N VAL A 136 -3.76 6.16 -4.53
CA VAL A 136 -2.96 7.37 -4.36
C VAL A 136 -1.78 7.02 -3.47
N MET A 137 -0.58 6.90 -4.03
CA MET A 137 0.57 6.38 -3.30
C MET A 137 1.81 7.25 -3.45
N THR A 138 2.53 7.46 -2.37
CA THR A 138 3.88 8.03 -2.41
C THR A 138 4.89 7.02 -1.89
N VAL A 139 5.90 6.72 -2.70
CA VAL A 139 7.05 5.91 -2.31
C VAL A 139 8.13 6.84 -1.80
N VAL A 140 8.62 6.59 -0.59
CA VAL A 140 9.62 7.41 0.11
C VAL A 140 10.89 6.59 0.30
N LEU A 141 11.96 6.96 -0.40
CA LEU A 141 13.17 6.17 -0.51
C LEU A 141 14.36 6.87 0.13
N ASP A 142 15.03 6.16 1.00
CA ASP A 142 16.33 6.56 1.54
C ASP A 142 17.41 6.39 0.48
N ARG A 143 18.14 7.51 0.21
CA ARG A 143 19.33 7.53 -0.65
C ARG A 143 20.59 7.94 0.11
N SER A 144 20.60 7.77 1.43
CA SER A 144 21.78 8.00 2.24
C SER A 144 22.93 7.04 1.87
N GLY A 145 24.14 7.43 2.13
CA GLY A 145 25.32 6.63 1.79
C GLY A 145 25.41 5.29 2.52
N SER A 146 24.74 5.18 3.68
CA SER A 146 24.66 3.95 4.46
C SER A 146 23.90 2.84 3.71
N MET A 147 22.86 3.21 2.93
CA MET A 147 22.13 2.27 2.05
C MET A 147 23.06 1.52 1.08
N CYS A 148 24.26 2.03 0.81
CA CYS A 148 25.23 1.45 -0.12
C CYS A 148 26.47 0.90 0.57
N GLY A 149 26.56 0.95 1.88
CA GLY A 149 27.76 0.57 2.60
C GLY A 149 28.99 1.45 2.29
N GLY A 150 28.75 2.69 1.87
CA GLY A 150 29.77 3.70 1.57
C GLY A 150 29.55 4.43 0.25
N THR A 151 30.38 5.45 0.04
CA THR A 151 30.28 6.38 -1.10
C THR A 151 30.38 5.68 -2.45
N ASN A 152 29.47 5.97 -3.37
CA ASN A 152 29.44 5.55 -4.77
C ASN A 152 29.31 4.03 -5.02
N LYS A 153 28.96 3.22 -4.03
CA LYS A 153 28.82 1.76 -4.22
C LYS A 153 27.50 1.34 -4.83
N CYS A 154 26.54 2.24 -4.96
CA CYS A 154 25.27 1.99 -5.63
C CYS A 154 24.99 3.01 -6.74
N ASP A 155 25.96 3.77 -7.18
CA ASP A 155 25.74 4.70 -8.27
C ASP A 155 25.31 3.94 -9.55
N PRO A 156 24.59 4.57 -10.49
CA PRO A 156 24.13 3.92 -11.69
C PRO A 156 25.25 3.18 -12.42
N GLY A 157 25.05 1.89 -12.68
CA GLY A 157 26.03 0.99 -13.32
C GLY A 157 26.93 0.24 -12.36
N VAL A 158 26.85 0.47 -11.05
CA VAL A 158 27.53 -0.35 -10.04
C VAL A 158 26.63 -1.51 -9.62
N THR A 159 27.19 -2.72 -9.66
CA THR A 159 26.49 -3.93 -9.19
C THR A 159 26.90 -4.25 -7.76
N GLY A 160 25.99 -4.66 -6.91
CA GLY A 160 26.24 -5.04 -5.53
C GLY A 160 25.00 -5.58 -4.84
N ASP A 161 25.18 -6.08 -3.62
CA ASP A 161 24.14 -6.73 -2.83
C ASP A 161 23.66 -5.85 -1.65
N ASN A 162 23.74 -4.53 -1.80
CA ASN A 162 23.35 -3.58 -0.76
C ASN A 162 21.95 -3.02 -0.96
N GLY A 163 21.43 -2.32 0.06
CA GLY A 163 20.07 -1.81 0.07
C GLY A 163 19.73 -0.88 -1.09
N GLY A 164 20.67 -0.04 -1.52
CA GLY A 164 20.46 0.88 -2.63
C GLY A 164 20.28 0.17 -3.97
N VAL A 165 21.10 -0.84 -4.27
CA VAL A 165 20.95 -1.68 -5.48
C VAL A 165 19.65 -2.49 -5.41
N ALA A 166 19.30 -2.99 -4.22
CA ALA A 166 18.03 -3.69 -4.02
C ALA A 166 16.83 -2.78 -4.33
N LEU A 167 16.84 -1.51 -3.93
CA LEU A 167 15.80 -0.54 -4.27
C LEU A 167 15.71 -0.27 -5.77
N GLN A 168 16.88 -0.12 -6.45
CA GLN A 168 16.90 0.10 -7.90
C GLN A 168 16.25 -1.03 -8.69
N SER A 169 16.26 -2.24 -8.15
CA SER A 169 15.60 -3.40 -8.76
C SER A 169 14.16 -3.60 -8.31
N ALA A 170 13.88 -3.39 -7.02
CA ALA A 170 12.59 -3.74 -6.41
C ALA A 170 11.51 -2.69 -6.66
N VAL A 171 11.86 -1.39 -6.66
CA VAL A 171 10.88 -0.31 -6.83
C VAL A 171 10.22 -0.32 -8.21
N PRO A 172 10.96 -0.47 -9.34
CA PRO A 172 10.36 -0.63 -10.66
C PRO A 172 9.37 -1.80 -10.74
N ALA A 173 9.75 -2.96 -10.20
CA ALA A 173 8.86 -4.13 -10.16
C ALA A 173 7.59 -3.85 -9.33
N PHE A 174 7.74 -3.19 -8.17
CA PHE A 174 6.64 -2.84 -7.29
C PHE A 174 5.64 -1.87 -7.92
N VAL A 175 6.12 -0.79 -8.55
CA VAL A 175 5.20 0.18 -9.16
C VAL A 175 4.55 -0.38 -10.43
N GLY A 176 5.18 -1.36 -11.09
CA GLY A 176 4.63 -2.10 -12.21
C GLY A 176 3.42 -2.98 -11.85
N ASP A 177 3.18 -3.26 -10.58
CA ASP A 177 2.00 -3.99 -10.10
C ASP A 177 0.72 -3.13 -10.07
N PHE A 178 0.81 -1.83 -10.37
CA PHE A 178 -0.33 -0.90 -10.30
C PHE A 178 -0.72 -0.36 -11.67
N ASP A 179 -1.96 0.10 -11.81
CA ASP A 179 -2.50 0.58 -13.07
C ASP A 179 -2.00 1.99 -13.38
N ASN A 180 -1.14 2.10 -14.40
CA ASN A 180 -0.50 3.35 -14.82
C ASN A 180 -1.48 4.43 -15.31
N THR A 181 -2.74 4.08 -15.57
CA THR A 181 -3.75 4.99 -16.12
C THR A 181 -4.81 5.44 -15.10
N THR A 182 -5.02 4.67 -14.04
CA THR A 182 -6.05 4.94 -13.04
C THR A 182 -5.50 5.19 -11.64
N ASP A 183 -4.32 4.63 -11.34
CA ASP A 183 -3.62 4.88 -10.10
C ASP A 183 -2.70 6.09 -10.23
N GLN A 184 -2.46 6.76 -9.12
CA GLN A 184 -1.56 7.91 -9.06
C GLN A 184 -0.45 7.61 -8.06
N VAL A 185 0.79 7.58 -8.55
CA VAL A 185 1.96 7.29 -7.73
C VAL A 185 2.99 8.39 -7.88
N GLY A 186 3.56 8.80 -6.77
CA GLY A 186 4.69 9.74 -6.70
C GLY A 186 5.88 9.14 -5.97
N MET A 187 7.03 9.78 -6.10
CA MET A 187 8.26 9.38 -5.43
C MET A 187 8.92 10.56 -4.72
N VAL A 188 9.29 10.34 -3.49
CA VAL A 188 10.11 11.21 -2.66
C VAL A 188 11.40 10.47 -2.34
N SER A 189 12.55 11.08 -2.49
CA SER A 189 13.79 10.54 -1.93
C SER A 189 14.37 11.48 -0.88
N PHE A 190 15.16 10.91 0.01
CA PHE A 190 15.79 11.69 1.09
C PHE A 190 17.18 11.15 1.45
N SER A 191 17.99 12.07 1.94
CA SER A 191 19.24 11.81 2.65
C SER A 191 19.36 12.85 3.76
N SER A 192 20.27 13.81 3.67
CA SER A 192 20.32 14.99 4.54
C SER A 192 19.14 15.95 4.31
N ASN A 193 18.55 15.90 3.13
CA ASN A 193 17.37 16.65 2.74
C ASN A 193 16.42 15.74 1.96
N ALA A 194 15.15 16.11 1.81
CA ALA A 194 14.16 15.38 1.06
C ALA A 194 13.71 16.17 -0.17
N SER A 195 13.41 15.47 -1.26
CA SER A 195 12.91 16.04 -2.50
C SER A 195 11.78 15.20 -3.09
N ILE A 196 10.86 15.85 -3.80
CA ILE A 196 9.90 15.19 -4.66
C ILE A 196 10.62 14.93 -6.00
N ASP A 197 10.99 13.69 -6.26
CA ASP A 197 11.68 13.32 -7.50
C ASP A 197 10.69 13.06 -8.63
N VAL A 198 9.53 12.46 -8.31
CA VAL A 198 8.41 12.29 -9.23
C VAL A 198 7.15 12.83 -8.56
N PRO A 199 6.55 13.91 -9.08
CA PRO A 199 5.27 14.39 -8.61
C PRO A 199 4.19 13.31 -8.76
N ILE A 200 3.29 13.22 -7.76
CA ILE A 200 2.20 12.25 -7.80
C ILE A 200 1.30 12.46 -9.01
N GLY A 201 0.99 11.40 -9.73
CA GLY A 201 0.16 11.49 -10.93
C GLY A 201 0.05 10.17 -11.67
N TYR A 202 -0.67 10.21 -12.78
CA TYR A 202 -0.80 9.09 -13.72
C TYR A 202 0.46 8.92 -14.56
N ASN A 203 0.58 7.80 -15.28
CA ASN A 203 1.72 7.50 -16.15
C ASN A 203 3.06 7.52 -15.40
N PHE A 204 3.05 7.04 -14.18
CA PHE A 204 4.15 7.15 -13.21
C PHE A 204 5.26 6.11 -13.43
N ILE A 205 4.98 4.94 -14.03
CA ILE A 205 5.93 3.82 -14.10
C ILE A 205 7.26 4.27 -14.71
N THR A 206 7.24 4.78 -15.94
CA THR A 206 8.46 5.22 -16.63
C THR A 206 9.18 6.36 -15.89
N ASN A 207 8.43 7.27 -15.26
CA ASN A 207 9.01 8.39 -14.53
C ASN A 207 9.73 7.90 -13.27
N ILE A 208 9.13 6.96 -12.53
CA ILE A 208 9.73 6.39 -11.32
C ILE A 208 10.93 5.50 -11.70
N ASP A 209 10.82 4.67 -12.73
CA ASP A 209 11.92 3.85 -13.22
C ASP A 209 13.15 4.70 -13.56
N ASN A 210 12.95 5.79 -14.28
CA ASN A 210 14.03 6.73 -14.62
C ASN A 210 14.60 7.42 -13.39
N ALA A 211 13.76 7.85 -12.45
CA ALA A 211 14.21 8.52 -11.23
C ALA A 211 15.01 7.57 -10.34
N VAL A 212 14.56 6.33 -10.16
CA VAL A 212 15.25 5.30 -9.38
C VAL A 212 16.57 4.90 -10.05
N ALA A 213 16.59 4.73 -11.38
CA ALA A 213 17.81 4.42 -12.13
C ALA A 213 18.85 5.55 -12.07
N ALA A 214 18.40 6.80 -11.99
CA ALA A 214 19.28 7.98 -11.85
C ALA A 214 19.65 8.30 -10.40
N MET A 215 19.04 7.63 -9.41
CA MET A 215 19.22 7.92 -8.00
C MET A 215 20.66 7.64 -7.57
N LYS A 216 21.29 8.66 -6.96
CA LYS A 216 22.65 8.57 -6.44
C LYS A 216 22.62 8.44 -4.93
N PHE A 217 23.35 7.47 -4.46
CA PHE A 217 23.56 7.21 -3.04
C PHE A 217 24.92 7.78 -2.63
N THR A 218 24.92 8.93 -2.06
CA THR A 218 26.15 9.62 -1.70
C THR A 218 26.31 9.67 -0.20
N GLY A 219 27.48 9.27 0.27
CA GLY A 219 27.83 9.30 1.68
C GLY A 219 28.22 10.68 2.15
N GLY A 220 27.55 11.14 3.14
CA GLY A 220 28.12 11.74 4.33
C GLY A 220 28.75 13.12 4.28
N THR A 221 28.67 13.90 3.23
CA THR A 221 28.94 15.33 3.36
C THR A 221 27.72 16.12 2.90
N PHE A 222 27.18 16.94 3.80
CA PHE A 222 26.16 17.90 3.44
C PHE A 222 26.64 18.73 2.24
N GLY A 223 25.85 18.83 1.22
CA GLY A 223 26.18 19.63 0.04
C GLY A 223 26.93 18.94 -1.09
N THR A 224 27.65 17.85 -0.86
CA THR A 224 28.32 17.11 -1.97
C THR A 224 27.62 15.82 -2.34
N GLY A 225 26.67 15.38 -1.56
CA GLY A 225 26.04 14.09 -1.69
C GLY A 225 24.64 14.09 -2.22
N ALA A 226 23.96 15.17 -2.22
CA ALA A 226 22.76 15.30 -3.00
C ALA A 226 23.16 15.38 -4.45
N GLY A 227 22.79 14.41 -5.25
CA GLY A 227 23.06 14.45 -6.68
C GLY A 227 22.73 15.84 -7.22
N THR A 228 23.65 16.41 -7.98
CA THR A 228 23.71 17.79 -8.45
C THR A 228 22.48 18.28 -9.24
N GLY A 229 21.36 17.59 -9.17
CA GLY A 229 20.15 17.95 -9.92
C GLY A 229 18.90 18.26 -9.10
N SER A 230 18.87 17.97 -7.81
CA SER A 230 17.59 18.02 -7.06
C SER A 230 17.57 18.93 -5.83
N LEU A 231 18.63 19.61 -5.49
CA LEU A 231 18.66 20.53 -4.33
C LEU A 231 17.95 21.86 -4.58
N LEU A 232 17.51 22.13 -5.78
CA LEU A 232 16.88 23.40 -6.17
C LEU A 232 15.36 23.40 -6.08
N SER A 233 14.75 22.31 -5.58
CA SER A 233 13.30 22.29 -5.36
C SER A 233 12.94 23.15 -4.15
N THR A 234 12.07 24.12 -4.35
CA THR A 234 11.53 25.01 -3.31
C THR A 234 10.62 24.29 -2.29
N THR A 235 10.37 23.01 -2.47
CA THR A 235 9.54 22.17 -1.58
C THR A 235 10.43 21.31 -0.69
N GLN A 236 11.08 21.93 0.28
CA GLN A 236 11.98 21.24 1.20
C GLN A 236 11.28 21.03 2.54
N GLY A 237 11.09 19.75 2.90
CA GLY A 237 10.48 19.35 4.16
C GLY A 237 10.93 17.95 4.57
N PRO A 238 10.61 17.50 5.80
CA PRO A 238 10.83 16.12 6.19
C PRO A 238 10.16 15.16 5.20
N PRO A 239 10.74 13.97 4.89
CA PRO A 239 10.25 13.08 3.83
C PRO A 239 8.78 12.64 4.03
N MET A 240 8.37 12.41 5.29
CA MET A 240 6.97 12.10 5.60
C MET A 240 6.02 13.28 5.32
N SER A 241 6.46 14.51 5.55
CA SER A 241 5.67 15.72 5.26
C SER A 241 5.51 15.93 3.76
N LEU A 242 6.55 15.64 2.96
CA LEU A 242 6.45 15.68 1.51
C LEU A 242 5.52 14.59 0.96
N ALA A 243 5.59 13.38 1.51
CA ALA A 243 4.68 12.30 1.15
C ALA A 243 3.23 12.67 1.49
N LYS A 244 2.99 13.27 2.66
CA LYS A 244 1.68 13.79 3.02
C LYS A 244 1.19 14.84 2.02
N LEU A 245 2.01 15.84 1.72
CA LEU A 245 1.70 16.89 0.76
C LEU A 245 1.31 16.32 -0.61
N GLN A 246 2.05 15.33 -1.08
CA GLN A 246 1.76 14.63 -2.33
C GLN A 246 0.38 13.94 -2.27
N ASN A 247 0.15 13.09 -1.30
CA ASN A 247 -1.11 12.35 -1.17
C ASN A 247 -2.31 13.29 -0.98
N ASP A 248 -2.16 14.39 -0.24
CA ASP A 248 -3.23 15.35 0.04
C ASP A 248 -3.59 16.20 -1.19
N SER A 249 -2.66 16.36 -2.13
CA SER A 249 -2.94 17.07 -3.38
C SER A 249 -4.01 16.39 -4.24
N ILE A 250 -4.27 15.10 -3.98
CA ILE A 250 -5.28 14.30 -4.68
C ILE A 250 -6.52 14.16 -3.79
N THR A 251 -7.54 14.93 -4.09
CA THR A 251 -8.77 14.95 -3.27
C THR A 251 -9.86 13.99 -3.74
N GLY A 252 -9.79 13.53 -4.99
CA GLY A 252 -10.83 12.67 -5.58
C GLY A 252 -12.18 13.38 -5.80
N GLN A 253 -13.09 12.70 -6.46
CA GLN A 253 -14.47 13.14 -6.61
C GLN A 253 -15.34 12.60 -5.47
N PRO A 254 -16.40 13.29 -5.05
CA PRO A 254 -17.35 12.75 -4.07
C PRO A 254 -17.90 11.39 -4.53
N GLY A 255 -17.77 10.38 -3.68
CA GLY A 255 -18.16 9.00 -4.00
C GLY A 255 -17.10 8.15 -4.68
N GLN A 256 -15.95 8.73 -5.06
CA GLN A 256 -14.81 7.98 -5.56
C GLN A 256 -14.14 7.21 -4.41
N ASN A 257 -13.91 5.91 -4.62
CA ASN A 257 -13.20 5.07 -3.65
C ASN A 257 -11.68 5.27 -3.84
N ILE A 258 -11.04 5.97 -2.91
CA ILE A 258 -9.61 6.24 -2.92
C ILE A 258 -8.94 5.52 -1.76
N VAL A 259 -7.84 4.83 -2.04
CA VAL A 259 -6.94 4.25 -1.04
C VAL A 259 -5.63 5.03 -1.04
N ARG A 260 -5.34 5.73 0.05
CA ARG A 260 -4.06 6.45 0.23
C ARG A 260 -3.02 5.59 0.90
N VAL A 261 -1.82 5.57 0.33
CA VAL A 261 -0.70 4.73 0.79
C VAL A 261 0.59 5.54 0.82
N VAL A 262 1.42 5.28 1.83
CA VAL A 262 2.85 5.66 1.86
C VAL A 262 3.67 4.42 2.10
N VAL A 263 4.71 4.23 1.30
CA VAL A 263 5.72 3.18 1.50
C VAL A 263 7.06 3.86 1.79
N TYR A 264 7.55 3.69 3.00
CA TYR A 264 8.77 4.33 3.50
C TYR A 264 9.89 3.32 3.67
N VAL A 265 11.03 3.56 3.03
CA VAL A 265 12.20 2.65 3.05
C VAL A 265 13.43 3.37 3.57
N THR A 266 14.11 2.78 4.55
CA THR A 266 15.34 3.34 5.15
C THR A 266 16.21 2.26 5.81
N ASP A 267 17.47 2.57 6.02
CA ASP A 267 18.41 1.76 6.82
C ASP A 267 18.73 2.39 8.20
N GLY A 268 18.07 3.51 8.54
CA GLY A 268 18.37 4.24 9.76
C GLY A 268 17.22 5.00 10.40
N LEU A 269 17.55 5.71 11.47
CA LEU A 269 16.65 6.63 12.14
C LEU A 269 16.63 7.98 11.41
N MET A 270 15.50 8.68 11.50
CA MET A 270 15.45 10.10 11.15
C MET A 270 16.30 10.90 12.12
N ASN A 271 17.30 11.58 11.61
CA ASN A 271 18.30 12.31 12.35
C ASN A 271 18.50 13.75 11.83
N THR A 272 17.56 14.23 11.04
CA THR A 272 17.64 15.57 10.43
C THR A 272 16.33 16.32 10.62
N ILE A 273 16.40 17.57 11.02
CA ILE A 273 15.27 18.49 11.13
C ILE A 273 15.50 19.72 10.26
N GLN A 274 14.42 20.33 9.80
CA GLN A 274 14.41 21.66 9.23
C GLN A 274 13.62 22.58 10.16
N ASP A 275 14.22 23.70 10.57
CA ASP A 275 13.61 24.61 11.54
C ASP A 275 14.24 26.02 11.50
N ASN A 276 13.76 26.86 12.39
CA ASN A 276 14.33 28.17 12.66
C ASN A 276 15.29 28.06 13.84
N PHE A 277 16.57 28.35 13.61
CA PHE A 277 17.62 28.29 14.64
C PHE A 277 17.96 29.66 15.18
N ALA A 278 17.85 29.85 16.48
CA ALA A 278 18.20 31.09 17.14
C ALA A 278 19.74 31.19 17.34
N CYS A 279 20.33 32.14 16.70
CA CYS A 279 21.75 32.51 16.84
C CYS A 279 21.90 33.75 17.69
N PRO A 280 23.11 34.05 18.22
CA PRO A 280 23.34 35.22 19.09
C PRO A 280 22.93 36.56 18.48
N SER A 281 23.09 36.74 17.18
CA SER A 281 22.82 37.99 16.48
C SER A 281 21.70 37.94 15.46
N THR A 282 21.16 36.76 15.17
CA THR A 282 20.12 36.55 14.14
C THR A 282 19.37 35.26 14.34
N THR A 283 18.31 35.07 13.57
CA THR A 283 17.60 33.78 13.46
C THR A 283 17.76 33.26 12.04
N LEU A 284 18.21 32.02 11.91
CA LEU A 284 18.28 31.31 10.63
C LEU A 284 16.92 30.66 10.37
N ILE A 285 16.27 31.04 9.29
CA ILE A 285 14.91 30.58 8.97
C ILE A 285 14.97 29.42 7.98
N ASN A 286 14.32 28.32 8.33
CA ASN A 286 14.25 27.10 7.51
C ASN A 286 15.60 26.44 7.20
N TYR A 287 16.52 26.48 8.17
CA TYR A 287 17.77 25.75 8.06
C TYR A 287 17.67 24.30 8.50
N GLY A 288 18.62 23.48 8.06
CA GLY A 288 18.71 22.08 8.45
C GLY A 288 19.65 21.87 9.64
N GLY A 289 19.24 21.01 10.56
CA GLY A 289 20.07 20.47 11.64
C GLY A 289 20.15 18.95 11.54
N HIS A 290 21.36 18.39 11.65
CA HIS A 290 21.62 16.97 11.46
C HIS A 290 22.45 16.40 12.60
N ASP A 291 22.08 15.21 13.05
CA ASP A 291 22.87 14.36 13.93
C ASP A 291 23.67 13.35 13.10
N SER A 292 24.97 13.53 13.00
CA SER A 292 25.87 12.63 12.25
C SER A 292 26.31 11.40 13.06
N GLY A 293 25.79 11.23 14.27
CA GLY A 293 26.20 10.15 15.21
C GLY A 293 27.45 10.49 16.03
N SER A 294 28.30 11.38 15.58
CA SER A 294 29.49 11.86 16.30
C SER A 294 29.46 13.36 16.63
N GLN A 295 28.65 14.10 15.87
CA GLN A 295 28.58 15.58 15.98
C GLN A 295 27.22 16.05 15.47
N VAL A 296 26.96 17.34 15.64
CA VAL A 296 25.77 18.01 15.11
C VAL A 296 26.20 18.95 13.99
N ASP A 297 25.54 18.86 12.85
CA ASP A 297 25.83 19.66 11.67
C ASP A 297 24.65 20.59 11.36
N MET A 298 24.96 21.73 10.75
CA MET A 298 23.94 22.62 10.18
C MET A 298 24.17 22.81 8.69
N PHE A 299 23.11 22.99 7.95
CA PHE A 299 23.15 23.23 6.51
C PHE A 299 22.06 24.19 6.05
N ASP A 300 22.31 24.87 4.91
CA ASP A 300 21.30 25.64 4.19
C ASP A 300 20.65 24.78 3.13
N PRO A 301 19.42 24.31 3.33
CA PRO A 301 18.74 23.49 2.34
C PRO A 301 18.52 24.19 1.00
N GLY A 302 18.38 25.53 1.01
CA GLY A 302 18.18 26.34 -0.19
C GLY A 302 19.44 26.53 -1.03
N ALA A 303 20.58 26.64 -0.37
CA ALA A 303 21.87 26.83 -1.03
C ALA A 303 22.62 25.52 -1.31
N GLY A 304 22.16 24.40 -0.73
CA GLY A 304 22.84 23.11 -0.83
C GLY A 304 24.24 23.11 -0.22
N THR A 305 24.53 24.05 0.70
CA THR A 305 25.83 24.21 1.34
C THR A 305 25.78 23.69 2.75
N ASP A 306 26.81 22.92 3.10
CA ASP A 306 27.11 22.53 4.48
C ASP A 306 27.77 23.70 5.20
N TRP A 307 27.29 24.01 6.41
CA TRP A 307 27.85 25.10 7.23
C TRP A 307 28.85 24.60 8.26
N GLY A 308 29.15 23.32 8.24
CA GLY A 308 30.19 22.73 9.06
C GLY A 308 29.69 22.08 10.35
N HIS A 309 30.61 21.38 10.96
CA HIS A 309 30.39 20.54 12.12
C HIS A 309 30.46 21.34 13.42
N TYR A 310 29.50 21.17 14.30
CA TYR A 310 29.55 21.65 15.66
C TYR A 310 30.26 20.63 16.56
N THR A 311 31.53 20.91 16.89
CA THR A 311 32.19 20.17 17.95
C THR A 311 32.13 20.99 19.25
N SER A 312 31.62 20.37 20.31
CA SER A 312 31.55 20.97 21.65
C SER A 312 32.92 21.52 22.04
N GLY A 313 33.02 22.85 22.16
CA GLY A 313 34.22 23.54 22.60
C GLY A 313 35.10 24.21 21.53
N THR A 314 34.88 23.92 20.24
CA THR A 314 35.74 24.47 19.18
C THR A 314 35.07 25.51 18.27
N GLY A 315 33.75 25.68 18.39
CA GLY A 315 32.98 26.55 17.49
C GLY A 315 32.86 25.97 16.07
N PHE A 316 31.92 26.49 15.29
CA PHE A 316 31.83 26.14 13.88
C PHE A 316 33.08 26.58 13.15
N PRO A 317 33.74 25.72 12.35
CA PRO A 317 34.69 26.20 11.38
C PRO A 317 33.90 26.90 10.26
N TYR A 318 34.06 28.18 10.14
CA TYR A 318 33.64 29.04 9.02
C TYR A 318 32.38 28.66 8.28
N ASP A 319 31.28 29.35 8.53
CA ASP A 319 30.29 29.46 7.49
C ASP A 319 30.87 30.29 6.32
N THR A 320 30.66 29.89 5.10
CA THR A 320 31.06 30.63 3.90
C THR A 320 30.25 31.91 3.72
N LYS A 321 29.30 32.22 4.60
CA LYS A 321 28.44 33.42 4.64
C LYS A 321 28.77 34.41 5.73
N GLY A 322 29.90 34.24 6.42
CA GLY A 322 30.45 35.27 7.28
C GLY A 322 29.78 35.43 8.64
N ASP A 323 30.06 34.52 9.57
CA ASP A 323 29.93 34.73 11.02
C ASP A 323 28.53 35.03 11.58
N ILE A 324 27.45 34.71 10.82
CA ILE A 324 26.06 35.03 11.18
C ILE A 324 25.67 34.43 12.54
N CYS A 325 26.20 33.27 12.90
CA CYS A 325 25.89 32.55 14.14
C CYS A 325 27.01 32.55 15.18
N LYS A 326 28.02 33.40 15.08
CA LYS A 326 29.11 33.41 16.06
C LYS A 326 28.78 34.27 17.28
N SER A 327 29.05 33.74 18.47
CA SER A 327 29.16 34.55 19.67
C SER A 327 30.51 35.30 19.70
N SER A 328 30.62 36.34 20.55
CA SER A 328 31.88 37.05 20.78
C SER A 328 33.05 36.16 21.26
N LYS A 329 32.80 34.90 21.58
CA LYS A 329 33.76 33.87 21.98
C LYS A 329 33.97 32.77 20.92
N GLY A 330 33.46 32.93 19.69
CA GLY A 330 33.58 31.96 18.63
C GLY A 330 32.67 30.73 18.79
N GLN A 331 31.82 30.72 19.80
CA GLN A 331 30.84 29.62 20.02
C GLN A 331 29.50 29.96 19.38
N ILE A 332 28.94 29.05 18.66
CA ILE A 332 27.59 29.15 18.19
C ILE A 332 26.64 28.60 19.26
N VAL A 333 25.79 29.48 19.76
CA VAL A 333 24.69 29.08 20.63
C VAL A 333 23.44 29.04 19.78
N THR A 334 23.05 27.86 19.37
CA THR A 334 21.84 27.66 18.58
C THR A 334 20.77 26.96 19.38
N LYS A 335 19.55 27.43 19.23
CA LYS A 335 18.34 26.81 19.74
C LYS A 335 17.36 26.69 18.61
N PHE A 336 16.51 25.67 18.66
CA PHE A 336 15.40 25.50 17.73
C PHE A 336 14.10 25.28 18.49
N PRO A 337 12.95 25.63 17.92
CA PRO A 337 11.64 25.33 18.50
C PRO A 337 11.43 23.82 18.51
N SER A 338 11.09 23.26 19.67
CA SER A 338 10.73 21.85 19.77
C SER A 338 9.21 21.71 19.73
N GLN A 339 8.68 20.91 18.79
CA GLN A 339 7.26 20.58 18.76
C GLN A 339 6.88 19.66 19.91
N GLN A 340 7.84 18.83 20.37
CA GLN A 340 7.62 17.92 21.49
C GLN A 340 7.48 18.65 22.82
N SER A 341 8.33 19.63 23.11
CA SER A 341 8.31 20.37 24.36
C SER A 341 7.57 21.72 24.29
N GLY A 342 7.28 22.19 23.08
CA GLY A 342 6.69 23.52 22.85
C GLY A 342 7.60 24.70 23.18
N THR A 343 8.89 24.46 23.52
CA THR A 343 9.86 25.46 23.90
C THR A 343 11.14 25.35 23.07
N GLN A 344 11.95 26.41 23.05
CA GLN A 344 13.25 26.33 22.40
C GLN A 344 14.19 25.39 23.16
N VAL A 345 14.81 24.46 22.43
CA VAL A 345 15.80 23.51 22.95
C VAL A 345 17.19 23.80 22.40
N ALA A 346 18.21 23.43 23.15
CA ALA A 346 19.59 23.54 22.69
C ALA A 346 19.87 22.65 21.51
N PHE A 347 20.64 23.11 20.55
CA PHE A 347 21.07 22.34 19.39
C PHE A 347 22.07 21.26 19.84
N SER A 348 21.63 20.02 19.86
CA SER A 348 22.42 18.84 20.24
C SER A 348 21.95 17.62 19.45
N GLN A 349 22.84 16.61 19.34
CA GLN A 349 22.54 15.36 18.63
C GLN A 349 21.21 14.72 19.07
N SER A 350 21.09 14.48 20.37
CA SER A 350 19.89 13.84 20.92
C SER A 350 18.63 14.69 20.72
N ALA A 351 18.73 16.01 20.80
CA ALA A 351 17.60 16.91 20.59
C ALA A 351 17.14 16.86 19.13
N VAL A 352 18.07 16.90 18.18
CA VAL A 352 17.78 16.82 16.74
C VAL A 352 17.11 15.47 16.39
N THR A 353 17.72 14.36 16.80
CA THR A 353 17.20 13.04 16.49
C THR A 353 15.84 12.78 17.13
N THR A 354 15.66 13.15 18.41
CA THR A 354 14.38 13.00 19.10
C THR A 354 13.26 13.81 18.45
N GLU A 355 13.58 15.06 18.09
CA GLU A 355 12.62 15.93 17.42
C GLU A 355 12.27 15.46 16.00
N ALA A 356 13.27 14.99 15.23
CA ALA A 356 13.05 14.43 13.89
C ALA A 356 12.10 13.24 13.92
N GLN A 357 12.33 12.31 14.82
CA GLN A 357 11.47 11.14 15.01
C GLN A 357 10.07 11.53 15.47
N TYR A 358 9.97 12.44 16.46
CA TYR A 358 8.68 12.93 16.92
C TYR A 358 7.86 13.53 15.79
N ARG A 359 8.44 14.42 14.98
CA ARG A 359 7.77 15.06 13.85
C ARG A 359 7.31 14.05 12.81
N ALA A 360 8.13 13.05 12.49
CA ALA A 360 7.77 11.98 11.57
C ALA A 360 6.60 11.16 12.08
N ILE A 361 6.60 10.79 13.36
CA ILE A 361 5.51 10.05 14.01
C ILE A 361 4.22 10.89 13.99
N GLN A 362 4.29 12.18 14.37
CA GLN A 362 3.12 13.06 14.35
C GLN A 362 2.54 13.21 12.93
N THR A 363 3.42 13.32 11.92
CA THR A 363 2.98 13.37 10.53
C THR A 363 2.28 12.07 10.13
N ALA A 364 2.85 10.90 10.47
CA ALA A 364 2.22 9.61 10.19
C ALA A 364 0.87 9.44 10.90
N ILE A 365 0.76 9.87 12.16
CA ILE A 365 -0.52 9.89 12.90
C ILE A 365 -1.53 10.79 12.19
N SER A 366 -1.12 12.01 11.83
CA SER A 366 -1.99 12.95 11.11
C SER A 366 -2.52 12.34 9.81
N MET A 367 -1.68 11.68 9.02
CA MET A 367 -2.07 10.99 7.79
C MET A 367 -3.06 9.84 8.03
N ARG A 368 -2.86 9.07 9.09
CA ARG A 368 -3.74 7.94 9.46
C ARG A 368 -5.08 8.38 10.04
N THR A 369 -5.16 9.61 10.56
CA THR A 369 -6.40 10.18 11.16
C THR A 369 -7.14 11.13 10.24
N GLU A 370 -6.69 11.31 9.01
CA GLU A 370 -7.37 12.14 8.03
C GLU A 370 -8.76 11.62 7.68
N SER A 371 -9.71 12.56 7.59
CA SER A 371 -11.06 12.25 7.18
C SER A 371 -11.40 13.04 5.91
N PRO A 372 -12.06 12.44 4.91
CA PRO A 372 -12.65 11.09 4.93
C PRO A 372 -11.69 9.97 4.52
N ILE A 373 -10.48 10.26 4.05
CA ILE A 373 -9.59 9.28 3.41
C ILE A 373 -8.29 9.16 4.23
N PRO A 374 -8.22 8.23 5.19
CA PRO A 374 -7.00 8.00 5.95
C PRO A 374 -5.93 7.29 5.12
N THR A 375 -4.67 7.57 5.42
CA THR A 375 -3.51 6.99 4.73
C THR A 375 -2.98 5.74 5.44
N PHE A 376 -2.72 4.68 4.69
CA PHE A 376 -1.98 3.51 5.17
C PHE A 376 -0.48 3.74 5.01
N VAL A 377 0.29 3.49 6.04
CA VAL A 377 1.75 3.62 6.01
C VAL A 377 2.39 2.25 6.15
N PHE A 378 3.26 1.90 5.20
CA PHE A 378 4.09 0.71 5.26
C PHE A 378 5.55 1.13 5.38
N THR A 379 6.34 0.37 6.14
CA THR A 379 7.75 0.69 6.32
C THR A 379 8.64 -0.53 6.06
N ILE A 380 9.78 -0.30 5.41
CA ILE A 380 10.81 -1.32 5.18
C ILE A 380 12.10 -0.81 5.79
N GLY A 381 12.63 -1.55 6.74
CA GLY A 381 13.92 -1.31 7.35
C GLY A 381 14.98 -2.25 6.80
N VAL A 382 16.05 -1.71 6.21
CA VAL A 382 17.07 -2.46 5.48
C VAL A 382 18.40 -2.44 6.23
N GLY A 383 19.06 -3.58 6.35
CA GLY A 383 20.41 -3.69 6.90
C GLY A 383 20.48 -4.26 8.32
N SER A 384 21.57 -4.93 8.62
CA SER A 384 21.82 -5.59 9.92
C SER A 384 22.06 -4.58 11.06
N GLY A 385 22.30 -3.31 10.73
CA GLY A 385 22.57 -2.25 11.69
C GLY A 385 21.36 -1.64 12.37
N LEU A 386 20.12 -2.02 11.97
CA LEU A 386 18.93 -1.48 12.60
C LEU A 386 18.79 -1.96 14.05
N THR A 387 18.92 -1.03 14.98
CA THR A 387 18.71 -1.31 16.40
C THR A 387 17.24 -1.60 16.70
N SER A 388 16.96 -2.21 17.86
CA SER A 388 15.56 -2.43 18.29
C SER A 388 14.76 -1.14 18.43
N SER A 389 15.42 -0.01 18.77
CA SER A 389 14.77 1.30 18.81
C SER A 389 14.39 1.81 17.41
N THR A 390 15.26 1.59 16.41
CA THR A 390 14.95 1.92 15.00
C THR A 390 13.79 1.08 14.48
N GLN A 391 13.79 -0.21 14.78
CA GLN A 391 12.69 -1.11 14.39
C GLN A 391 11.37 -0.69 15.04
N ALA A 392 11.38 -0.35 16.33
CA ALA A 392 10.20 0.16 17.02
C ALA A 392 9.69 1.49 16.44
N PHE A 393 10.58 2.40 16.06
CA PHE A 393 10.24 3.65 15.38
C PHE A 393 9.56 3.39 14.02
N LEU A 394 10.12 2.52 13.18
CA LEU A 394 9.56 2.17 11.87
C LEU A 394 8.21 1.46 12.00
N ALA A 395 8.07 0.58 12.98
CA ALA A 395 6.80 -0.07 13.28
C ALA A 395 5.73 0.93 13.76
N GLN A 396 6.13 1.94 14.54
CA GLN A 396 5.24 3.02 14.98
C GLN A 396 4.79 3.91 13.80
N LEU A 397 5.69 4.22 12.86
CA LEU A 397 5.30 4.92 11.62
C LEU A 397 4.25 4.13 10.84
N ALA A 398 4.42 2.84 10.72
CA ALA A 398 3.48 1.95 10.03
C ALA A 398 2.18 1.71 10.81
N ASN A 399 2.15 1.96 12.11
CA ASN A 399 1.08 1.49 13.00
C ASN A 399 0.93 -0.04 12.92
N ASP A 400 2.06 -0.76 13.06
CA ASP A 400 2.07 -2.22 12.93
C ASP A 400 1.44 -2.89 14.16
N PRO A 401 0.40 -3.74 13.97
CA PRO A 401 -0.29 -4.42 15.08
C PRO A 401 0.59 -5.37 15.90
N SER A 402 1.73 -5.77 15.38
CA SER A 402 2.66 -6.67 16.07
C SER A 402 3.52 -5.96 17.14
N TYR A 403 3.45 -4.63 17.22
CA TYR A 403 4.25 -3.82 18.13
C TYR A 403 3.41 -3.13 19.21
N SER A 404 4.01 -2.89 20.36
CA SER A 404 3.35 -2.25 21.51
C SER A 404 2.92 -0.80 21.27
N THR A 405 3.45 -0.16 20.22
CA THR A 405 3.11 1.20 19.80
C THR A 405 1.86 1.28 18.91
N TYR A 406 1.20 0.16 18.66
CA TYR A 406 0.00 0.09 17.84
C TYR A 406 -1.16 0.91 18.43
N ILE A 407 -1.77 1.74 17.60
CA ILE A 407 -2.93 2.57 17.95
C ILE A 407 -4.17 1.97 17.30
N THR A 408 -5.03 1.38 18.11
CA THR A 408 -6.31 0.79 17.68
C THR A 408 -7.22 1.87 17.08
N GLY A 409 -7.91 1.55 15.99
CA GLY A 409 -8.83 2.47 15.31
C GLY A 409 -8.17 3.35 14.24
N GLN A 410 -6.85 3.33 14.12
CA GLN A 410 -6.14 3.91 12.98
C GLN A 410 -5.82 2.83 11.93
N PRO A 411 -5.66 3.20 10.65
CA PRO A 411 -5.18 2.27 9.61
C PRO A 411 -3.92 1.53 10.05
N ALA A 412 -3.98 0.21 9.99
CA ALA A 412 -2.85 -0.65 10.27
C ALA A 412 -2.04 -0.89 9.00
N GLY A 413 -0.78 -0.50 9.02
CA GLY A 413 0.23 -0.92 8.04
C GLY A 413 1.06 -2.07 8.57
N LEU A 414 2.22 -2.30 7.95
CA LEU A 414 3.19 -3.32 8.35
C LEU A 414 4.60 -2.76 8.27
N PHE A 415 5.43 -3.21 9.19
CA PHE A 415 6.87 -3.00 9.16
C PHE A 415 7.58 -4.28 8.72
N PHE A 416 8.49 -4.15 7.75
CA PHE A 416 9.34 -5.25 7.27
C PHE A 416 10.78 -4.98 7.66
N TYR A 417 11.38 -5.90 8.39
CA TYR A 417 12.80 -5.86 8.71
C TYR A 417 13.60 -6.81 7.82
N ILE A 418 14.59 -6.26 7.12
CA ILE A 418 15.46 -6.99 6.18
C ILE A 418 16.90 -6.91 6.67
N PRO A 419 17.33 -7.83 7.55
CA PRO A 419 18.66 -7.78 8.15
C PRO A 419 19.78 -8.19 7.19
N ASN A 420 19.46 -8.91 6.10
CA ASN A 420 20.44 -9.58 5.25
C ASN A 420 21.09 -8.66 4.20
N CYS A 421 21.14 -7.34 4.44
CA CYS A 421 21.85 -6.39 3.59
C CYS A 421 23.12 -5.90 4.31
N PRO A 422 24.29 -5.89 3.64
CA PRO A 422 24.53 -6.36 2.27
C PRO A 422 24.72 -7.88 2.19
N SER A 423 23.99 -8.55 1.33
CA SER A 423 24.21 -9.95 0.96
C SER A 423 23.44 -10.28 -0.34
N THR A 424 23.68 -11.42 -0.93
CA THR A 424 22.97 -11.89 -2.14
C THR A 424 21.45 -12.05 -1.93
N ALA A 425 21.00 -12.22 -0.68
CA ALA A 425 19.58 -12.28 -0.34
C ALA A 425 18.90 -10.91 -0.28
N CYS A 426 19.66 -9.81 -0.15
CA CYS A 426 19.10 -8.46 0.08
C CYS A 426 18.06 -8.07 -0.98
N THR A 427 18.40 -8.20 -2.26
CA THR A 427 17.48 -7.84 -3.35
C THR A 427 16.21 -8.68 -3.34
N THR A 428 16.32 -9.98 -3.11
CA THR A 428 15.16 -10.89 -3.03
C THR A 428 14.26 -10.55 -1.84
N ASP A 429 14.85 -10.31 -0.67
CA ASP A 429 14.11 -10.00 0.55
C ASP A 429 13.37 -8.64 0.43
N VAL A 430 14.03 -7.62 -0.16
CA VAL A 430 13.41 -6.32 -0.45
C VAL A 430 12.26 -6.47 -1.45
N GLN A 431 12.45 -7.23 -2.53
CA GLN A 431 11.40 -7.52 -3.51
C GLN A 431 10.21 -8.23 -2.86
N GLN A 432 10.45 -9.20 -2.00
CA GLN A 432 9.38 -9.92 -1.30
C GLN A 432 8.59 -9.00 -0.35
N ALA A 433 9.25 -8.07 0.34
CA ALA A 433 8.58 -7.07 1.16
C ALA A 433 7.66 -6.18 0.31
N PHE A 434 8.14 -5.68 -0.82
CA PHE A 434 7.35 -4.88 -1.75
C PHE A 434 6.18 -5.67 -2.34
N GLN A 435 6.38 -6.92 -2.75
CA GLN A 435 5.29 -7.79 -3.24
C GLN A 435 4.22 -8.03 -2.17
N THR A 436 4.64 -8.19 -0.91
CA THR A 436 3.69 -8.33 0.21
C THR A 436 2.90 -7.05 0.43
N ILE A 437 3.53 -5.88 0.32
CA ILE A 437 2.85 -4.58 0.37
C ILE A 437 1.88 -4.44 -0.79
N ALA A 438 2.30 -4.74 -2.03
CA ALA A 438 1.44 -4.69 -3.21
C ALA A 438 0.18 -5.56 -3.03
N ALA A 439 0.34 -6.80 -2.55
CA ALA A 439 -0.79 -7.69 -2.28
C ALA A 439 -1.75 -7.11 -1.21
N LYS A 440 -1.23 -6.44 -0.17
CA LYS A 440 -2.05 -5.78 0.86
C LYS A 440 -2.78 -4.56 0.33
N VAL A 441 -2.12 -3.75 -0.49
CA VAL A 441 -2.72 -2.58 -1.15
C VAL A 441 -3.82 -3.03 -2.11
N MET A 442 -3.54 -4.02 -2.96
CA MET A 442 -4.53 -4.59 -3.88
C MET A 442 -5.78 -5.12 -3.17
N LEU A 443 -5.59 -5.79 -2.01
CA LEU A 443 -6.73 -6.25 -1.23
C LEU A 443 -7.61 -5.09 -0.74
N ARG A 444 -7.04 -3.94 -0.42
CA ARG A 444 -7.78 -2.74 0.04
C ARG A 444 -8.49 -2.02 -1.10
N LEU A 445 -7.92 -2.08 -2.31
CA LEU A 445 -8.54 -1.51 -3.50
C LEU A 445 -9.81 -2.26 -3.93
N THR A 446 -10.02 -3.48 -3.41
CA THR A 446 -11.15 -4.37 -3.76
C THR A 446 -12.15 -4.56 -2.60
N GLN A 447 -12.04 -3.79 -1.53
CA GLN A 447 -12.97 -3.75 -0.40
C GLN A 447 -13.93 -2.57 -0.55
#